data_b8e5b5144beb340018f10bc284bcee54
#
_entry.id   b8e5b5144beb340018f10bc284bcee54
#
_cell.length_a   1.000
_cell.length_b   1.000
_cell.length_c   1.000
_cell.angle_alpha   90.00
_cell.angle_beta   90.00
_cell.angle_gamma   90.00
#
_symmetry.space_group_name_H-M   'P 1'
#
loop_
_entity.id
_entity.type
_entity.pdbx_description
1 polymer ?
#
loop_
_entity_poly.entity_id
_entity_poly.type
_entity_poly.pdbx_seq_one_letter_code
_entity_poly.pdbx_strand_id
1 'polypeptide(L)'
;MRKKTHVLSLLLACATAFGQSSYDLVIVGGNPGGIMAAISAAMMGKKSVILERTRYVGGLPANGLGATDIATRAATTGLFREFVDGVKQHYIDTYGPGSEQVKVCSDGYHFEPSVGARIFQKMLNGQKDKITVLTMRQFDAEDENIVMRDNRIEKIRILNRETGEMEEYTGSVFLDATYEGDLGAAAGVPFRVGREGKDEFGEPGAGRVYKYWGGPEGDGSTFKKDNAVQSYNYRLCLTNNPANRVAFTKPARYNREDYASIVEDVWTGRNTDAAMQRVTPEMMEENRKHIKAGNPSKLPGDKWGIAKITNIVHVPNMKTDANNQHGVFVSTDLPEENWPWPTSSWEWRDKFAQRLREYTEGLFWFAQNDPELPAHFRKAAKEWGLSKDEYADNGHFPRQVYVREGRRFEGAYFFTANDAIPVTIGSRPPIHQSSITASHYALDSHAVRKREEGRVHLDGFLSYPSAVYTVPYGVMVPKEVDNLLLPVPVSGSHIGFSTLRMEPCWMAMGQAAGIASALSIDGKVKVQNIDLSRLQDKLIDQKATLMYFKDVDYMSPHFRMVQYLGLRGYLPEWDARLQEPVDMATLTAWKKLSGKDLPGIEAGKTIRLVALEMIYRKIK
;
A
#
# COMPACT_ATOMS: atom_id res chain seq x y z
N MET A 1 -78.00 30.67 8.87
CA MET A 1 -77.39 29.35 8.57
C MET A 1 -76.15 29.53 7.67
N ARG A 2 -74.94 29.47 8.23
CA ARG A 2 -73.66 29.55 7.48
C ARG A 2 -73.13 28.15 7.42
N LYS A 3 -73.02 27.59 6.22
CA LYS A 3 -72.32 26.30 5.95
C LYS A 3 -70.80 26.49 6.05
N LYS A 4 -70.15 25.75 6.95
CA LYS A 4 -68.72 25.65 7.02
C LYS A 4 -68.27 24.54 6.07
N THR A 5 -67.50 24.90 5.02
CA THR A 5 -66.85 23.96 4.11
C THR A 5 -65.51 23.62 4.72
N HIS A 6 -65.26 22.36 5.08
CA HIS A 6 -63.97 21.85 5.48
C HIS A 6 -63.22 21.45 4.23
N VAL A 7 -62.09 22.14 3.92
CA VAL A 7 -61.11 21.75 2.90
C VAL A 7 -60.14 20.79 3.58
N LEU A 8 -60.20 19.53 3.16
CA LEU A 8 -59.26 18.48 3.57
C LEU A 8 -58.04 18.57 2.68
N SER A 9 -56.94 19.14 3.18
CA SER A 9 -55.64 19.16 2.47
C SER A 9 -55.03 17.78 2.54
N LEU A 10 -55.04 17.05 1.43
CA LEU A 10 -54.29 15.80 1.25
C LEU A 10 -52.79 16.17 1.04
N LEU A 11 -51.97 15.99 2.06
CA LEU A 11 -50.51 15.97 1.92
C LEU A 11 -50.11 14.67 1.20
N LEU A 12 -49.85 14.76 -0.11
CA LEU A 12 -49.18 13.71 -0.85
C LEU A 12 -47.72 13.69 -0.39
N ALA A 13 -47.36 12.75 0.47
CA ALA A 13 -45.97 12.41 0.70
C ALA A 13 -45.44 11.72 -0.58
N CYS A 14 -44.74 12.46 -1.42
CA CYS A 14 -43.89 11.87 -2.46
C CYS A 14 -42.78 11.08 -1.75
N ALA A 15 -43.00 9.79 -1.52
CA ALA A 15 -41.92 8.86 -1.26
C ALA A 15 -41.10 8.77 -2.58
N THR A 16 -40.01 9.52 -2.65
CA THR A 16 -38.99 9.29 -3.66
C THR A 16 -38.47 7.87 -3.45
N ALA A 17 -38.90 6.94 -4.30
CA ALA A 17 -38.34 5.61 -4.35
C ALA A 17 -36.88 5.76 -4.80
N PHE A 18 -35.98 5.83 -3.85
CA PHE A 18 -34.54 5.66 -4.11
C PHE A 18 -34.39 4.28 -4.76
N GLY A 19 -33.87 4.24 -5.98
CA GLY A 19 -33.59 2.99 -6.68
C GLY A 19 -32.60 2.18 -5.85
N GLN A 20 -33.11 1.18 -5.11
CA GLN A 20 -32.30 0.28 -4.31
C GLN A 20 -31.53 -0.63 -5.28
N SER A 21 -30.22 -0.40 -5.45
CA SER A 21 -29.34 -1.24 -6.24
C SER A 21 -28.80 -2.37 -5.36
N SER A 22 -29.08 -3.61 -5.74
CA SER A 22 -28.57 -4.80 -5.02
C SER A 22 -27.44 -5.46 -5.80
N TYR A 23 -26.35 -5.72 -5.10
CA TYR A 23 -25.16 -6.38 -5.63
C TYR A 23 -24.78 -7.60 -4.78
N ASP A 24 -23.98 -8.50 -5.34
CA ASP A 24 -23.33 -9.54 -4.53
C ASP A 24 -22.29 -8.90 -3.60
N LEU A 25 -21.46 -7.98 -4.14
CA LEU A 25 -20.44 -7.23 -3.40
C LEU A 25 -20.63 -5.73 -3.53
N VAL A 26 -20.53 -5.02 -2.41
CA VAL A 26 -20.43 -3.56 -2.36
C VAL A 26 -19.03 -3.20 -1.85
N ILE A 27 -18.24 -2.52 -2.68
CA ILE A 27 -16.84 -2.18 -2.43
C ILE A 27 -16.72 -0.67 -2.29
N VAL A 28 -16.37 -0.19 -1.11
CA VAL A 28 -16.05 1.21 -0.85
C VAL A 28 -14.56 1.41 -1.07
N GLY A 29 -14.20 2.27 -2.03
CA GLY A 29 -12.83 2.55 -2.46
C GLY A 29 -12.45 1.89 -3.79
N GLY A 30 -12.21 2.71 -4.82
CA GLY A 30 -11.71 2.31 -6.14
C GLY A 30 -10.17 2.21 -6.19
N ASN A 31 -9.53 1.88 -5.07
CA ASN A 31 -8.10 1.63 -4.95
C ASN A 31 -7.72 0.27 -5.56
N PRO A 32 -6.42 -0.02 -5.79
CA PRO A 32 -6.00 -1.28 -6.39
C PRO A 32 -6.55 -2.52 -5.68
N GLY A 33 -6.59 -2.53 -4.34
CA GLY A 33 -7.19 -3.63 -3.56
C GLY A 33 -8.67 -3.84 -3.89
N GLY A 34 -9.47 -2.76 -3.99
CA GLY A 34 -10.88 -2.81 -4.34
C GLY A 34 -11.11 -3.27 -5.79
N ILE A 35 -10.28 -2.80 -6.73
CA ILE A 35 -10.31 -3.22 -8.14
C ILE A 35 -10.03 -4.71 -8.26
N MET A 36 -8.97 -5.22 -7.60
CA MET A 36 -8.61 -6.65 -7.67
C MET A 36 -9.67 -7.53 -6.99
N ALA A 37 -10.33 -7.02 -5.94
CA ALA A 37 -11.45 -7.72 -5.31
C ALA A 37 -12.65 -7.83 -6.26
N ALA A 38 -13.01 -6.75 -6.95
CA ALA A 38 -14.09 -6.78 -7.93
C ALA A 38 -13.80 -7.74 -9.08
N ILE A 39 -12.57 -7.70 -9.64
CA ILE A 39 -12.15 -8.56 -10.75
C ILE A 39 -12.18 -10.03 -10.34
N SER A 40 -11.58 -10.38 -9.19
CA SER A 40 -11.52 -11.77 -8.74
C SER A 40 -12.91 -12.32 -8.38
N ALA A 41 -13.81 -11.49 -7.83
CA ALA A 41 -15.20 -11.84 -7.60
C ALA A 41 -15.96 -12.05 -8.93
N ALA A 42 -15.73 -11.19 -9.93
CA ALA A 42 -16.32 -11.33 -11.26
C ALA A 42 -15.88 -12.63 -11.95
N MET A 43 -14.59 -13.02 -11.81
CA MET A 43 -14.07 -14.33 -12.27
C MET A 43 -14.78 -15.52 -11.57
N MET A 44 -15.31 -15.30 -10.36
CA MET A 44 -16.15 -16.26 -9.62
C MET A 44 -17.65 -16.10 -9.92
N GLY A 45 -18.02 -15.29 -10.93
CA GLY A 45 -19.40 -15.09 -11.38
C GLY A 45 -20.20 -14.07 -10.57
N LYS A 46 -19.63 -13.33 -9.63
CA LYS A 46 -20.33 -12.38 -8.77
C LYS A 46 -20.42 -10.99 -9.40
N LYS A 47 -21.51 -10.27 -9.09
CA LYS A 47 -21.71 -8.88 -9.49
C LYS A 47 -21.27 -7.95 -8.36
N SER A 48 -20.47 -6.94 -8.69
CA SER A 48 -19.99 -5.96 -7.72
C SER A 48 -20.21 -4.53 -8.17
N VAL A 49 -20.30 -3.63 -7.17
CA VAL A 49 -20.18 -2.18 -7.38
C VAL A 49 -18.94 -1.68 -6.65
N ILE A 50 -18.15 -0.84 -7.33
CA ILE A 50 -17.07 -0.06 -6.74
C ILE A 50 -17.59 1.38 -6.57
N LEU A 51 -17.53 1.87 -5.34
CA LEU A 51 -17.94 3.22 -4.94
C LEU A 51 -16.68 4.03 -4.66
N GLU A 52 -16.31 4.91 -5.59
CA GLU A 52 -15.07 5.70 -5.50
C GLU A 52 -15.40 7.18 -5.23
N ARG A 53 -14.76 7.75 -4.20
CA ARG A 53 -14.98 9.12 -3.78
C ARG A 53 -14.61 10.17 -4.82
N THR A 54 -13.57 9.91 -5.58
CA THR A 54 -13.02 10.82 -6.59
C THR A 54 -13.57 10.49 -8.00
N ARG A 55 -13.16 11.25 -9.01
CA ARG A 55 -13.44 10.92 -10.41
C ARG A 55 -12.53 9.82 -10.95
N TYR A 56 -11.52 9.37 -10.18
CA TYR A 56 -10.40 8.58 -10.68
C TYR A 56 -10.23 7.32 -9.86
N VAL A 57 -10.40 6.16 -10.48
CA VAL A 57 -10.09 4.87 -9.88
C VAL A 57 -8.62 4.49 -10.07
N GLY A 58 -8.14 3.53 -9.30
CA GLY A 58 -6.78 3.00 -9.40
C GLY A 58 -5.85 3.44 -8.28
N GLY A 59 -6.36 4.21 -7.31
CA GLY A 59 -5.58 4.63 -6.13
C GLY A 59 -4.26 5.29 -6.50
N LEU A 60 -3.24 5.09 -5.68
CA LEU A 60 -1.91 5.68 -5.90
C LEU A 60 -1.27 5.31 -7.24
N PRO A 61 -1.25 4.05 -7.73
CA PRO A 61 -0.63 3.70 -9.01
C PRO A 61 -1.22 4.41 -10.23
N ALA A 62 -2.42 4.98 -10.10
CA ALA A 62 -3.06 5.79 -11.15
C ALA A 62 -2.98 7.30 -10.87
N ASN A 63 -2.74 7.73 -9.62
CA ASN A 63 -2.90 9.12 -9.18
C ASN A 63 -1.70 9.70 -8.41
N GLY A 64 -0.56 9.05 -8.45
CA GLY A 64 0.66 9.52 -7.76
C GLY A 64 1.88 8.64 -8.03
N LEU A 65 1.84 7.39 -7.60
CA LEU A 65 2.96 6.46 -7.64
C LEU A 65 3.27 5.99 -9.06
N GLY A 66 4.56 5.95 -9.42
CA GLY A 66 5.07 5.43 -10.69
C GLY A 66 6.00 4.22 -10.54
N ALA A 67 6.37 3.84 -9.33
CA ALA A 67 7.20 2.67 -9.05
C ALA A 67 6.55 1.82 -7.95
N THR A 68 6.39 0.51 -8.22
CA THR A 68 5.82 -0.41 -7.24
C THR A 68 6.85 -0.81 -6.20
N ASP A 69 6.48 -0.68 -4.92
CA ASP A 69 7.35 -1.01 -3.78
C ASP A 69 7.27 -2.52 -3.48
N ILE A 70 8.18 -3.29 -4.08
CA ILE A 70 8.34 -4.74 -3.86
C ILE A 70 9.81 -5.13 -3.95
N ALA A 71 10.35 -5.80 -2.93
CA ALA A 71 11.76 -6.18 -2.87
C ALA A 71 12.04 -7.50 -3.61
N THR A 72 11.14 -8.48 -3.55
CA THR A 72 11.22 -9.74 -4.32
C THR A 72 10.02 -9.85 -5.25
N ARG A 73 10.25 -9.52 -6.52
CA ARG A 73 9.19 -9.38 -7.54
C ARG A 73 8.31 -10.62 -7.72
N ALA A 74 8.91 -11.82 -7.64
CA ALA A 74 8.19 -13.09 -7.76
C ALA A 74 7.42 -13.51 -6.49
N ALA A 75 7.55 -12.78 -5.38
CA ALA A 75 6.84 -13.10 -4.14
C ALA A 75 5.34 -12.89 -4.25
N THR A 76 4.91 -11.84 -4.95
CA THR A 76 3.50 -11.51 -5.15
C THR A 76 3.14 -11.65 -6.62
N THR A 77 2.14 -12.49 -6.93
CA THR A 77 1.71 -12.79 -8.31
C THR A 77 0.18 -12.69 -8.45
N GLY A 78 -0.47 -13.48 -9.28
CA GLY A 78 -1.90 -13.38 -9.53
C GLY A 78 -2.27 -12.11 -10.31
N LEU A 79 -3.34 -11.43 -9.91
CA LEU A 79 -3.81 -10.21 -10.60
C LEU A 79 -2.80 -9.04 -10.54
N PHE A 80 -1.97 -8.97 -9.49
CA PHE A 80 -0.88 -8.00 -9.46
C PHE A 80 0.13 -8.25 -10.60
N ARG A 81 0.48 -9.51 -10.85
CA ARG A 81 1.38 -9.85 -11.95
C ARG A 81 0.75 -9.54 -13.31
N GLU A 82 -0.56 -9.74 -13.47
CA GLU A 82 -1.30 -9.37 -14.68
C GLU A 82 -1.23 -7.85 -14.93
N PHE A 83 -1.36 -7.03 -13.87
CA PHE A 83 -1.17 -5.59 -13.95
C PHE A 83 0.25 -5.24 -14.43
N VAL A 84 1.29 -5.82 -13.83
CA VAL A 84 2.70 -5.59 -14.19
C VAL A 84 2.99 -6.00 -15.63
N ASP A 85 2.50 -7.17 -16.05
CA ASP A 85 2.65 -7.66 -17.43
C ASP A 85 1.92 -6.73 -18.42
N GLY A 86 0.75 -6.23 -18.04
CA GLY A 86 -0.01 -5.25 -18.82
C GLY A 86 0.74 -3.94 -19.02
N VAL A 87 1.42 -3.45 -17.98
CA VAL A 87 2.30 -2.26 -18.06
C VAL A 87 3.45 -2.50 -19.03
N LYS A 88 4.19 -3.61 -18.88
CA LYS A 88 5.30 -3.96 -19.77
C LYS A 88 4.83 -4.05 -21.22
N GLN A 89 3.72 -4.74 -21.45
CA GLN A 89 3.14 -4.92 -22.79
C GLN A 89 2.75 -3.58 -23.42
N HIS A 90 2.20 -2.64 -22.63
CA HIS A 90 1.89 -1.30 -23.12
C HIS A 90 3.13 -0.61 -23.71
N TYR A 91 4.29 -0.65 -23.03
CA TYR A 91 5.51 -0.03 -23.53
C TYR A 91 6.08 -0.78 -24.75
N ILE A 92 5.98 -2.11 -24.79
CA ILE A 92 6.35 -2.90 -25.98
C ILE A 92 5.50 -2.52 -27.20
N ASP A 93 4.18 -2.43 -27.03
CA ASP A 93 3.25 -2.12 -28.11
C ASP A 93 3.42 -0.69 -28.64
N THR A 94 3.76 0.25 -27.73
CA THR A 94 3.86 1.68 -28.04
C THR A 94 5.20 2.06 -28.64
N TYR A 95 6.31 1.48 -28.14
CA TYR A 95 7.68 1.93 -28.45
C TYR A 95 8.56 0.83 -29.06
N GLY A 96 8.10 -0.41 -29.10
CA GLY A 96 8.86 -1.57 -29.55
C GLY A 96 9.71 -2.24 -28.44
N PRO A 97 9.98 -3.56 -28.57
CA PRO A 97 10.55 -4.38 -27.49
C PRO A 97 11.97 -3.99 -27.06
N GLY A 98 12.74 -3.32 -27.94
CA GLY A 98 14.12 -2.88 -27.67
C GLY A 98 14.25 -1.44 -27.21
N SER A 99 13.14 -0.73 -27.01
CA SER A 99 13.14 0.71 -26.69
C SER A 99 13.70 1.01 -25.30
N GLU A 100 14.14 2.26 -25.10
CA GLU A 100 14.55 2.75 -23.79
C GLU A 100 13.39 2.72 -22.79
N GLN A 101 12.18 2.99 -23.23
CA GLN A 101 10.97 2.94 -22.40
C GLN A 101 10.75 1.54 -21.83
N VAL A 102 10.94 0.48 -22.61
CA VAL A 102 10.84 -0.90 -22.12
C VAL A 102 11.94 -1.24 -21.12
N LYS A 103 13.17 -0.73 -21.30
CA LYS A 103 14.25 -0.93 -20.32
C LYS A 103 13.93 -0.20 -19.00
N VAL A 104 13.53 1.07 -19.09
CA VAL A 104 13.24 1.90 -17.91
C VAL A 104 11.98 1.45 -17.19
N CYS A 105 11.00 0.83 -17.88
CA CYS A 105 9.81 0.30 -17.21
C CYS A 105 10.13 -0.88 -16.27
N SER A 106 11.37 -1.37 -16.24
CA SER A 106 11.84 -2.36 -15.26
C SER A 106 10.91 -3.58 -15.17
N ASP A 107 10.64 -4.22 -16.30
CA ASP A 107 9.69 -5.33 -16.45
C ASP A 107 8.23 -5.02 -16.08
N GLY A 108 7.82 -3.76 -16.14
CA GLY A 108 6.47 -3.29 -15.81
C GLY A 108 6.31 -2.81 -14.37
N TYR A 109 7.37 -2.82 -13.57
CA TYR A 109 7.34 -2.35 -12.18
C TYR A 109 7.52 -0.84 -12.05
N HIS A 110 8.01 -0.16 -13.10
CA HIS A 110 8.12 1.29 -13.19
C HIS A 110 7.26 1.80 -14.36
N PHE A 111 6.41 2.78 -14.11
CA PHE A 111 5.47 3.26 -15.12
C PHE A 111 5.05 4.71 -14.88
N GLU A 112 4.55 5.33 -15.91
CA GLU A 112 3.86 6.60 -15.81
C GLU A 112 2.50 6.39 -15.16
N PRO A 113 2.05 7.23 -14.22
CA PRO A 113 0.75 7.05 -13.56
C PRO A 113 -0.43 6.95 -14.52
N SER A 114 -0.41 7.67 -15.63
CA SER A 114 -1.41 7.56 -16.72
C SER A 114 -1.46 6.18 -17.37
N VAL A 115 -0.31 5.48 -17.43
CA VAL A 115 -0.24 4.08 -17.90
C VAL A 115 -0.85 3.16 -16.85
N GLY A 116 -0.54 3.34 -15.57
CA GLY A 116 -1.17 2.59 -14.48
C GLY A 116 -2.69 2.68 -14.51
N ALA A 117 -3.22 3.90 -14.66
CA ALA A 117 -4.65 4.15 -14.80
C ALA A 117 -5.26 3.40 -16.01
N ARG A 118 -4.57 3.43 -17.16
CA ARG A 118 -5.01 2.73 -18.39
C ARG A 118 -5.07 1.22 -18.20
N ILE A 119 -4.09 0.63 -17.50
CA ILE A 119 -4.07 -0.82 -17.25
C ILE A 119 -5.21 -1.22 -16.32
N PHE A 120 -5.46 -0.50 -15.23
CA PHE A 120 -6.64 -0.77 -14.38
C PHE A 120 -7.95 -0.66 -15.14
N GLN A 121 -8.10 0.36 -15.97
CA GLN A 121 -9.30 0.50 -16.80
C GLN A 121 -9.47 -0.67 -17.78
N LYS A 122 -8.37 -1.14 -18.40
CA LYS A 122 -8.38 -2.33 -19.27
C LYS A 122 -8.81 -3.58 -18.52
N MET A 123 -8.28 -3.81 -17.31
CA MET A 123 -8.64 -4.96 -16.47
C MET A 123 -10.11 -4.91 -16.05
N LEU A 124 -10.62 -3.76 -15.62
CA LEU A 124 -12.03 -3.56 -15.27
C LEU A 124 -12.94 -3.79 -16.49
N ASN A 125 -12.58 -3.26 -17.65
CA ASN A 125 -13.35 -3.44 -18.89
C ASN A 125 -13.44 -4.91 -19.33
N GLY A 126 -12.44 -5.73 -18.99
CA GLY A 126 -12.48 -7.18 -19.20
C GLY A 126 -13.59 -7.88 -18.41
N GLN A 127 -14.16 -7.24 -17.40
CA GLN A 127 -15.22 -7.77 -16.52
C GLN A 127 -16.45 -6.83 -16.44
N LYS A 128 -16.64 -5.93 -17.41
CA LYS A 128 -17.67 -4.87 -17.41
C LYS A 128 -19.11 -5.36 -17.20
N ASP A 129 -19.42 -6.60 -17.57
CA ASP A 129 -20.75 -7.19 -17.41
C ASP A 129 -21.05 -7.58 -15.95
N LYS A 130 -20.03 -7.62 -15.10
CA LYS A 130 -20.10 -8.01 -13.68
C LYS A 130 -19.70 -6.89 -12.72
N ILE A 131 -18.98 -5.86 -13.20
CA ILE A 131 -18.45 -4.79 -12.35
C ILE A 131 -19.08 -3.47 -12.78
N THR A 132 -19.76 -2.81 -11.83
CA THR A 132 -20.20 -1.43 -11.96
C THR A 132 -19.21 -0.52 -11.22
N VAL A 133 -18.70 0.52 -11.87
CA VAL A 133 -17.84 1.52 -11.22
C VAL A 133 -18.60 2.84 -11.15
N LEU A 134 -18.80 3.34 -9.94
CA LEU A 134 -19.44 4.63 -9.67
C LEU A 134 -18.44 5.54 -8.96
N THR A 135 -18.05 6.59 -9.66
CA THR A 135 -17.16 7.63 -9.13
C THR A 135 -17.96 8.74 -8.45
N MET A 136 -17.29 9.61 -7.71
CA MET A 136 -17.91 10.70 -6.93
C MET A 136 -18.90 10.17 -5.86
N ARG A 137 -18.64 8.98 -5.31
CA ARG A 137 -19.44 8.32 -4.26
C ARG A 137 -18.65 8.29 -2.96
N GLN A 138 -19.00 9.16 -2.03
CA GLN A 138 -18.32 9.32 -0.74
C GLN A 138 -19.06 8.60 0.37
N PHE A 139 -18.35 7.76 1.10
CA PHE A 139 -18.80 7.22 2.38
C PHE A 139 -18.22 8.07 3.52
N ASP A 140 -19.07 8.48 4.45
CA ASP A 140 -18.69 9.15 5.68
C ASP A 140 -18.95 8.19 6.86
N ALA A 141 -17.99 8.12 7.80
CA ALA A 141 -18.02 7.19 8.93
C ALA A 141 -18.99 7.67 10.04
N GLU A 142 -20.25 7.92 9.68
CA GLU A 142 -21.30 8.33 10.58
C GLU A 142 -22.31 7.19 10.78
N ASP A 143 -22.86 7.04 11.97
CA ASP A 143 -23.77 5.95 12.34
C ASP A 143 -25.01 5.88 11.42
N GLU A 144 -25.48 7.02 10.92
CA GLU A 144 -26.62 7.11 10.02
C GLU A 144 -26.36 6.58 8.61
N ASN A 145 -25.08 6.41 8.23
CA ASN A 145 -24.65 5.96 6.91
C ASN A 145 -24.52 4.44 6.80
N ILE A 146 -24.79 3.71 7.87
CA ILE A 146 -24.78 2.26 7.89
C ILE A 146 -26.00 1.72 8.61
N VAL A 147 -26.58 0.64 8.09
CA VAL A 147 -27.66 -0.09 8.75
C VAL A 147 -27.15 -1.50 9.05
N MET A 148 -27.05 -1.78 10.34
CA MET A 148 -26.65 -3.10 10.84
C MET A 148 -27.90 -3.84 11.34
N ARG A 149 -27.96 -5.15 11.06
CA ARG A 149 -28.88 -6.07 11.76
C ARG A 149 -28.05 -7.20 12.35
N ASP A 150 -28.14 -7.37 13.65
CA ASP A 150 -27.24 -8.24 14.39
C ASP A 150 -25.77 -7.87 14.05
N ASN A 151 -24.99 -8.81 13.59
CA ASN A 151 -23.59 -8.59 13.19
C ASN A 151 -23.41 -8.46 11.66
N ARG A 152 -24.45 -8.05 10.93
CA ARG A 152 -24.41 -7.93 9.47
C ARG A 152 -24.74 -6.53 9.00
N ILE A 153 -23.99 -6.03 8.03
CA ILE A 153 -24.34 -4.85 7.28
C ILE A 153 -25.50 -5.20 6.35
N GLU A 154 -26.64 -4.52 6.45
CA GLU A 154 -27.76 -4.65 5.53
C GLU A 154 -27.62 -3.69 4.36
N LYS A 155 -27.27 -2.44 4.65
CA LYS A 155 -27.08 -1.40 3.65
C LYS A 155 -26.16 -0.30 4.14
N ILE A 156 -25.60 0.44 3.18
CA ILE A 156 -24.85 1.67 3.41
C ILE A 156 -25.47 2.82 2.63
N ARG A 157 -25.27 4.05 3.13
CA ARG A 157 -25.65 5.29 2.49
C ARG A 157 -24.40 6.02 2.02
N ILE A 158 -24.45 6.49 0.81
CA ILE A 158 -23.32 7.09 0.09
C ILE A 158 -23.74 8.45 -0.42
N LEU A 159 -22.95 9.47 -0.13
CA LEU A 159 -23.14 10.79 -0.74
C LEU A 159 -22.68 10.77 -2.21
N ASN A 160 -23.62 11.02 -3.11
CA ASN A 160 -23.30 11.34 -4.49
C ASN A 160 -22.83 12.81 -4.55
N ARG A 161 -21.52 13.00 -4.70
CA ARG A 161 -20.89 14.32 -4.69
C ARG A 161 -21.18 15.16 -5.95
N GLU A 162 -21.80 14.56 -6.98
CA GLU A 162 -22.20 15.28 -8.18
C GLU A 162 -23.57 15.93 -8.02
N THR A 163 -24.50 15.22 -7.34
CA THR A 163 -25.88 15.68 -7.16
C THR A 163 -26.14 16.25 -5.76
N GLY A 164 -25.32 15.89 -4.77
CA GLY A 164 -25.55 16.18 -3.35
C GLY A 164 -26.57 15.27 -2.68
N GLU A 165 -27.06 14.24 -3.38
CA GLU A 165 -28.06 13.31 -2.86
C GLU A 165 -27.42 12.11 -2.18
N MET A 166 -28.15 11.50 -1.21
CA MET A 166 -27.77 10.24 -0.59
C MET A 166 -28.34 9.07 -1.39
N GLU A 167 -27.48 8.11 -1.72
CA GLU A 167 -27.82 6.86 -2.42
C GLU A 167 -27.70 5.68 -1.46
N GLU A 168 -28.58 4.67 -1.57
CA GLU A 168 -28.53 3.45 -0.75
C GLU A 168 -28.02 2.26 -1.55
N TYR A 169 -27.07 1.51 -0.97
CA TYR A 169 -26.52 0.29 -1.56
C TYR A 169 -26.67 -0.90 -0.63
N THR A 170 -27.19 -2.01 -1.18
CA THR A 170 -27.31 -3.29 -0.48
C THR A 170 -26.44 -4.34 -1.11
N GLY A 171 -25.90 -5.24 -0.31
CA GLY A 171 -25.04 -6.32 -0.78
C GLY A 171 -25.02 -7.52 0.17
N SER A 172 -24.62 -8.66 -0.38
CA SER A 172 -24.41 -9.86 0.44
C SER A 172 -23.14 -9.74 1.28
N VAL A 173 -22.08 -9.17 0.70
CA VAL A 173 -20.79 -8.88 1.35
C VAL A 173 -20.37 -7.45 1.03
N PHE A 174 -19.75 -6.79 2.01
CA PHE A 174 -19.19 -5.45 1.91
C PHE A 174 -17.66 -5.51 2.04
N LEU A 175 -16.98 -4.63 1.32
CA LEU A 175 -15.54 -4.47 1.42
C LEU A 175 -15.18 -3.01 1.68
N ASP A 176 -14.32 -2.78 2.69
CA ASP A 176 -13.64 -1.51 2.84
C ASP A 176 -12.25 -1.61 2.19
N ALA A 177 -12.14 -1.05 1.00
CA ALA A 177 -10.89 -0.97 0.25
C ALA A 177 -10.32 0.46 0.26
N THR A 178 -10.73 1.30 1.20
CA THR A 178 -10.19 2.65 1.36
C THR A 178 -8.87 2.63 2.15
N TYR A 179 -8.06 3.67 2.01
CA TYR A 179 -6.86 3.83 2.85
C TYR A 179 -7.22 4.30 4.28
N GLU A 180 -8.42 4.80 4.47
CA GLU A 180 -8.90 5.40 5.72
C GLU A 180 -9.60 4.41 6.65
N GLY A 181 -10.33 3.43 6.10
CA GLY A 181 -11.09 2.46 6.87
C GLY A 181 -12.40 3.02 7.45
N ASP A 182 -13.08 3.89 6.70
CA ASP A 182 -14.29 4.56 7.21
C ASP A 182 -15.49 3.60 7.35
N LEU A 183 -15.66 2.64 6.42
CA LEU A 183 -16.72 1.64 6.49
C LEU A 183 -16.51 0.67 7.66
N GLY A 184 -15.27 0.21 7.86
CA GLY A 184 -14.94 -0.66 8.98
C GLY A 184 -15.22 0.00 10.33
N ALA A 185 -14.90 1.30 10.46
CA ALA A 185 -15.17 2.08 11.67
C ALA A 185 -16.68 2.24 11.90
N ALA A 186 -17.45 2.62 10.88
CA ALA A 186 -18.91 2.73 10.97
C ALA A 186 -19.58 1.38 11.30
N ALA A 187 -19.00 0.26 10.85
CA ALA A 187 -19.48 -1.08 11.21
C ALA A 187 -19.12 -1.50 12.65
N GLY A 188 -18.48 -0.63 13.42
CA GLY A 188 -18.10 -0.89 14.81
C GLY A 188 -16.89 -1.82 14.98
N VAL A 189 -16.09 -2.06 13.93
CA VAL A 189 -14.90 -2.88 14.04
C VAL A 189 -13.84 -2.14 14.87
N PRO A 190 -13.30 -2.71 15.95
CA PRO A 190 -12.23 -2.10 16.74
C PRO A 190 -10.99 -1.81 15.90
N PHE A 191 -10.35 -0.67 16.12
CA PHE A 191 -9.16 -0.26 15.38
C PHE A 191 -8.16 0.49 16.28
N ARG A 192 -6.92 0.56 15.80
CA ARG A 192 -5.83 1.32 16.41
C ARG A 192 -5.41 2.47 15.50
N VAL A 193 -4.93 3.54 16.11
CA VAL A 193 -4.27 4.69 15.48
C VAL A 193 -3.03 5.02 16.30
N GLY A 194 -1.93 5.38 15.64
CA GLY A 194 -0.67 5.67 16.30
C GLY A 194 0.21 4.44 16.52
N ARG A 195 1.21 4.54 17.38
CA ARG A 195 2.26 3.53 17.56
C ARG A 195 2.05 2.70 18.82
N GLU A 196 2.20 1.39 18.70
CA GLU A 196 2.33 0.47 19.84
C GLU A 196 3.68 0.70 20.55
N GLY A 197 3.71 0.43 21.85
CA GLY A 197 4.95 0.39 22.61
C GLY A 197 5.74 -0.91 22.35
N LYS A 198 7.06 -0.88 22.59
CA LYS A 198 7.90 -2.07 22.44
C LYS A 198 7.50 -3.19 23.40
N ASP A 199 6.88 -2.84 24.51
CA ASP A 199 6.36 -3.76 25.52
C ASP A 199 5.15 -4.59 25.08
N GLU A 200 4.41 -4.14 24.03
CA GLU A 200 3.24 -4.87 23.53
C GLU A 200 3.62 -6.11 22.70
N PHE A 201 4.56 -5.97 21.75
CA PHE A 201 4.91 -7.04 20.80
C PHE A 201 6.42 -7.30 20.65
N GLY A 202 7.28 -6.56 21.34
CA GLY A 202 8.74 -6.71 21.25
C GLY A 202 9.33 -6.29 19.89
N GLU A 203 8.60 -5.54 19.08
CA GLU A 203 9.00 -5.22 17.70
C GLU A 203 10.20 -4.26 17.65
N PRO A 204 11.12 -4.43 16.69
CA PRO A 204 12.19 -3.47 16.45
C PRO A 204 11.61 -2.13 16.00
N GLY A 205 12.10 -1.03 16.55
CA GLY A 205 11.66 0.31 16.19
C GLY A 205 10.26 0.70 16.67
N ALA A 206 9.60 -0.11 17.52
CA ALA A 206 8.29 0.21 18.08
C ALA A 206 8.32 1.38 19.05
N GLY A 207 7.23 2.16 19.07
CA GLY A 207 7.06 3.33 19.92
C GLY A 207 7.88 4.55 19.47
N ARG A 208 8.15 5.46 20.40
CA ARG A 208 8.93 6.67 20.13
C ARG A 208 10.41 6.33 20.00
N VAL A 209 10.95 6.44 18.77
CA VAL A 209 12.31 6.04 18.41
C VAL A 209 12.98 7.10 17.55
N TYR A 210 14.16 7.55 17.97
CA TYR A 210 15.03 8.43 17.23
C TYR A 210 16.19 7.65 16.63
N LYS A 211 16.46 7.82 15.35
CA LYS A 211 17.61 7.19 14.70
C LYS A 211 18.01 7.91 13.42
N TYR A 212 19.29 7.74 13.06
CA TYR A 212 19.72 8.05 11.71
C TYR A 212 19.16 7.01 10.73
N TRP A 213 18.95 7.41 9.51
CA TRP A 213 18.63 6.47 8.44
C TRP A 213 19.74 5.40 8.31
N GLY A 214 19.36 4.13 8.38
CA GLY A 214 20.30 3.02 8.37
C GLY A 214 21.14 2.83 9.64
N GLY A 215 20.99 3.72 10.64
CA GLY A 215 21.71 3.64 11.90
C GLY A 215 20.97 2.88 13.01
N PRO A 216 21.63 2.70 14.17
CA PRO A 216 20.99 2.17 15.38
C PRO A 216 19.99 3.16 15.97
N GLU A 217 19.20 2.69 16.92
CA GLU A 217 18.35 3.50 17.77
C GLU A 217 19.21 4.47 18.59
N GLY A 218 18.83 5.75 18.61
CA GLY A 218 19.60 6.84 19.22
C GLY A 218 19.03 7.32 20.56
N ASP A 219 19.74 8.27 21.13
CA ASP A 219 19.42 8.88 22.42
C ASP A 219 18.04 9.55 22.41
N GLY A 220 17.31 9.42 23.53
CA GLY A 220 15.96 9.95 23.69
C GLY A 220 14.86 9.04 23.17
N SER A 221 15.19 7.88 22.60
CA SER A 221 14.21 6.83 22.29
C SER A 221 13.61 6.29 23.59
N THR A 222 12.28 6.40 23.72
CA THR A 222 11.57 5.94 24.92
C THR A 222 10.87 4.61 24.71
N PHE A 223 10.67 4.20 23.46
CA PHE A 223 9.96 2.99 23.05
C PHE A 223 8.51 2.90 23.55
N LYS A 224 7.96 4.01 24.03
CA LYS A 224 6.59 4.09 24.54
C LYS A 224 5.61 4.36 23.41
N LYS A 225 4.41 3.81 23.53
CA LYS A 225 3.28 4.08 22.63
C LYS A 225 2.91 5.57 22.61
N ASP A 226 2.38 6.01 21.49
CA ASP A 226 1.76 7.33 21.31
C ASP A 226 0.77 7.32 20.14
N ASN A 227 0.12 8.47 19.88
CA ASN A 227 -0.87 8.63 18.80
C ASN A 227 -0.25 9.12 17.49
N ALA A 228 1.07 9.07 17.33
CA ALA A 228 1.74 9.56 16.15
C ALA A 228 1.53 8.63 14.95
N VAL A 229 1.20 9.20 13.81
CA VAL A 229 0.96 8.50 12.53
C VAL A 229 2.08 8.84 11.58
N GLN A 230 2.50 7.90 10.73
CA GLN A 230 3.49 8.11 9.68
C GLN A 230 3.08 9.32 8.82
N SER A 231 4.04 10.18 8.50
CA SER A 231 3.80 11.34 7.64
C SER A 231 3.25 10.96 6.27
N TYR A 232 2.44 11.85 5.72
CA TYR A 232 1.93 11.73 4.35
C TYR A 232 2.64 12.69 3.42
N ASN A 233 2.61 12.36 2.12
CA ASN A 233 3.06 13.23 1.05
C ASN A 233 2.19 13.05 -0.20
N TYR A 234 2.59 13.73 -1.27
CA TYR A 234 2.22 13.37 -2.64
C TYR A 234 3.42 12.75 -3.33
N ARG A 235 3.23 11.67 -4.07
CA ARG A 235 4.23 11.13 -4.99
C ARG A 235 4.08 11.86 -6.31
N LEU A 236 5.14 12.57 -6.71
CA LEU A 236 5.11 13.49 -7.85
C LEU A 236 5.66 12.81 -9.11
N CYS A 237 5.04 13.05 -10.22
CA CYS A 237 5.60 12.72 -11.53
C CYS A 237 6.38 13.93 -12.06
N LEU A 238 7.69 13.94 -11.82
CA LEU A 238 8.58 15.02 -12.25
C LEU A 238 9.28 14.68 -13.57
N THR A 239 9.73 15.72 -14.27
CA THR A 239 10.57 15.58 -15.46
C THR A 239 11.63 16.65 -15.54
N ASN A 240 12.77 16.32 -16.13
CA ASN A 240 13.80 17.28 -16.52
C ASN A 240 13.81 17.53 -18.04
N ASN A 241 12.89 16.93 -18.79
CA ASN A 241 12.71 17.20 -20.22
C ASN A 241 12.12 18.61 -20.43
N PRO A 242 12.85 19.57 -21.01
CA PRO A 242 12.37 20.95 -21.16
C PRO A 242 11.05 21.07 -21.97
N ALA A 243 10.81 20.16 -22.91
CA ALA A 243 9.58 20.16 -23.73
C ALA A 243 8.34 19.72 -22.97
N ASN A 244 8.52 18.91 -21.90
CA ASN A 244 7.45 18.35 -21.08
C ASN A 244 7.39 18.93 -19.67
N ARG A 245 8.27 19.85 -19.32
CA ARG A 245 8.42 20.38 -17.97
C ARG A 245 7.53 21.59 -17.72
N VAL A 246 6.75 21.53 -16.64
CA VAL A 246 6.00 22.66 -16.07
C VAL A 246 6.73 23.13 -14.80
N ALA A 247 7.09 24.40 -14.76
CA ALA A 247 7.80 24.96 -13.61
C ALA A 247 6.88 25.07 -12.39
N PHE A 248 7.45 24.88 -11.20
CA PHE A 248 6.73 25.16 -9.96
C PHE A 248 6.48 26.66 -9.80
N THR A 249 5.29 27.00 -9.35
CA THR A 249 4.89 28.36 -9.01
C THR A 249 4.80 28.53 -7.50
N LYS A 250 4.95 29.77 -7.02
CA LYS A 250 4.78 30.05 -5.60
C LYS A 250 3.32 29.83 -5.21
N PRO A 251 3.01 28.93 -4.27
CA PRO A 251 1.62 28.69 -3.86
C PRO A 251 1.03 29.91 -3.13
N ALA A 252 -0.29 30.02 -3.13
CA ALA A 252 -1.00 31.14 -2.52
C ALA A 252 -0.73 31.26 -1.00
N ARG A 253 -0.64 30.13 -0.32
CA ARG A 253 -0.30 30.04 1.11
C ARG A 253 1.12 29.54 1.30
N TYR A 254 2.08 30.38 0.94
CA TYR A 254 3.49 30.08 1.10
C TYR A 254 4.00 30.58 2.44
N ASN A 255 4.52 29.66 3.27
CA ASN A 255 5.23 30.00 4.50
C ASN A 255 6.70 29.57 4.38
N ARG A 256 7.63 30.54 4.31
CA ARG A 256 9.07 30.28 4.18
C ARG A 256 9.64 29.49 5.36
N GLU A 257 9.08 29.72 6.56
CA GLU A 257 9.57 29.09 7.80
C GLU A 257 9.41 27.55 7.79
N ASP A 258 8.47 27.02 7.03
CA ASP A 258 8.33 25.56 6.84
C ASP A 258 9.61 24.92 6.25
N TYR A 259 10.46 25.72 5.56
CA TYR A 259 11.62 25.26 4.81
C TYR A 259 12.94 25.90 5.22
N ALA A 260 12.92 26.97 6.02
CA ALA A 260 14.09 27.82 6.32
C ALA A 260 15.31 27.03 6.81
N SER A 261 15.08 25.96 7.58
CA SER A 261 16.16 25.11 8.11
C SER A 261 16.97 24.39 7.02
N ILE A 262 16.42 24.23 5.80
CA ILE A 262 17.11 23.63 4.65
C ILE A 262 18.33 24.48 4.24
N VAL A 263 18.29 25.80 4.44
CA VAL A 263 19.40 26.69 4.08
C VAL A 263 20.71 26.23 4.74
N GLU A 264 20.69 26.07 6.06
CA GLU A 264 21.86 25.62 6.81
C GLU A 264 22.26 24.19 6.45
N ASP A 265 21.27 23.29 6.25
CA ASP A 265 21.52 21.90 5.86
C ASP A 265 22.18 21.80 4.48
N VAL A 266 21.85 22.70 3.54
CA VAL A 266 22.50 22.76 2.22
C VAL A 266 23.91 23.32 2.33
N TRP A 267 24.12 24.42 3.08
CA TRP A 267 25.42 25.04 3.23
C TRP A 267 26.44 24.19 3.99
N THR A 268 25.99 23.34 4.90
CA THR A 268 26.88 22.48 5.70
C THR A 268 26.96 21.06 5.17
N GLY A 269 25.99 20.63 4.35
CA GLY A 269 25.82 19.23 3.95
C GLY A 269 25.23 18.34 5.03
N ARG A 270 24.63 18.96 6.09
CA ARG A 270 24.01 18.20 7.18
C ARG A 270 22.81 17.41 6.68
N ASN A 271 22.71 16.16 7.16
CA ASN A 271 21.66 15.21 6.76
C ASN A 271 21.40 14.19 7.88
N THR A 272 20.45 13.27 7.69
CA THR A 272 20.05 12.24 8.69
C THR A 272 20.61 10.85 8.39
N ASP A 273 21.54 10.71 7.46
CA ASP A 273 22.20 9.44 7.15
C ASP A 273 23.12 9.01 8.30
N ALA A 274 23.23 7.69 8.53
CA ALA A 274 24.08 7.13 9.58
C ALA A 274 25.56 7.56 9.45
N ALA A 275 26.02 7.84 8.25
CA ALA A 275 27.39 8.30 8.02
C ALA A 275 27.69 9.66 8.66
N MET A 276 26.64 10.47 8.96
CA MET A 276 26.79 11.75 9.67
C MET A 276 27.36 11.60 11.08
N GLN A 277 27.25 10.44 11.71
CA GLN A 277 27.87 10.15 13.03
C GLN A 277 29.40 10.33 13.03
N ARG A 278 30.02 10.28 11.84
CA ARG A 278 31.49 10.41 11.67
C ARG A 278 31.89 11.79 11.15
N VAL A 279 30.94 12.69 10.92
CA VAL A 279 31.21 14.03 10.40
C VAL A 279 31.42 15.00 11.56
N THR A 280 32.58 15.65 11.54
CA THR A 280 32.94 16.65 12.57
C THR A 280 32.51 18.06 12.16
N PRO A 281 32.43 19.01 13.09
CA PRO A 281 32.18 20.42 12.77
C PRO A 281 33.19 20.99 11.76
N GLU A 282 34.47 20.59 11.85
CA GLU A 282 35.52 21.01 10.93
C GLU A 282 35.26 20.51 9.50
N MET A 283 34.81 19.27 9.35
CA MET A 283 34.41 18.71 8.05
C MET A 283 33.21 19.46 7.47
N MET A 284 32.25 19.84 8.27
CA MET A 284 31.11 20.65 7.82
C MET A 284 31.56 22.06 7.39
N GLU A 285 32.49 22.68 8.10
CA GLU A 285 33.02 24.00 7.71
C GLU A 285 33.86 23.91 6.43
N GLU A 286 34.65 22.87 6.24
CA GLU A 286 35.36 22.63 4.97
C GLU A 286 34.38 22.41 3.82
N ASN A 287 33.30 21.68 4.06
CA ASN A 287 32.23 21.46 3.08
C ASN A 287 31.54 22.78 2.72
N ARG A 288 31.29 23.67 3.70
CA ARG A 288 30.74 25.00 3.47
C ARG A 288 31.65 25.82 2.53
N LYS A 289 32.98 25.79 2.76
CA LYS A 289 33.96 26.46 1.87
C LYS A 289 33.93 25.85 0.46
N HIS A 290 33.82 24.52 0.36
CA HIS A 290 33.71 23.81 -0.92
C HIS A 290 32.46 24.21 -1.69
N ILE A 291 31.31 24.29 -1.02
CA ILE A 291 30.03 24.75 -1.61
C ILE A 291 30.15 26.22 -2.03
N LYS A 292 30.76 27.09 -1.19
CA LYS A 292 30.97 28.52 -1.53
C LYS A 292 31.83 28.68 -2.78
N ALA A 293 32.74 27.74 -3.06
CA ALA A 293 33.54 27.73 -4.29
C ALA A 293 32.76 27.25 -5.53
N GLY A 294 31.45 27.00 -5.44
CA GLY A 294 30.57 26.62 -6.55
C GLY A 294 30.42 25.13 -6.77
N ASN A 295 30.84 24.28 -5.82
CA ASN A 295 30.75 22.83 -5.95
C ASN A 295 29.57 22.26 -5.14
N PRO A 296 29.01 21.10 -5.53
CA PRO A 296 28.06 20.38 -4.69
C PRO A 296 28.68 19.89 -3.37
N SER A 297 27.87 19.59 -2.37
CA SER A 297 28.33 18.97 -1.13
C SER A 297 29.07 17.67 -1.37
N LYS A 298 30.15 17.45 -0.61
CA LYS A 298 30.97 16.22 -0.64
C LYS A 298 30.78 15.33 0.59
N LEU A 299 29.92 15.73 1.53
CA LEU A 299 29.68 14.94 2.74
C LEU A 299 28.91 13.64 2.42
N PRO A 300 29.22 12.57 3.15
CA PRO A 300 28.56 11.28 2.92
C PRO A 300 27.06 11.38 3.19
N GLY A 301 26.26 10.66 2.40
CA GLY A 301 24.81 10.63 2.49
C GLY A 301 24.09 11.88 1.95
N ASP A 302 24.81 13.00 1.74
CA ASP A 302 24.20 14.24 1.28
C ASP A 302 23.79 14.18 -0.20
N LYS A 303 22.78 14.97 -0.54
CA LYS A 303 22.20 15.08 -1.88
C LYS A 303 22.19 16.53 -2.33
N TRP A 304 22.12 16.76 -3.66
CA TRP A 304 22.21 18.09 -4.24
C TRP A 304 21.00 18.42 -5.15
N GLY A 305 20.63 19.68 -5.24
CA GLY A 305 19.51 20.14 -6.04
C GLY A 305 18.20 19.53 -5.59
N ILE A 306 17.38 19.08 -6.54
CA ILE A 306 16.07 18.49 -6.24
C ILE A 306 16.18 17.23 -5.35
N ALA A 307 17.25 16.45 -5.51
CA ALA A 307 17.48 15.26 -4.71
C ALA A 307 17.71 15.54 -3.22
N LYS A 308 17.94 16.80 -2.80
CA LYS A 308 18.00 17.20 -1.39
C LYS A 308 16.63 17.15 -0.71
N ILE A 309 15.54 17.28 -1.44
CA ILE A 309 14.19 17.38 -0.88
C ILE A 309 13.25 16.25 -1.28
N THR A 310 13.59 15.47 -2.30
CA THR A 310 12.78 14.34 -2.79
C THR A 310 13.67 13.22 -3.31
N ASN A 311 13.26 11.97 -3.10
CA ASN A 311 13.87 10.83 -3.77
C ASN A 311 13.35 10.72 -5.20
N ILE A 312 14.18 10.24 -6.11
CA ILE A 312 13.86 10.15 -7.54
C ILE A 312 14.07 8.71 -8.00
N VAL A 313 12.99 8.08 -8.47
CA VAL A 313 13.02 6.80 -9.18
C VAL A 313 12.63 7.06 -10.63
N HIS A 314 13.49 6.69 -11.58
CA HIS A 314 13.21 6.90 -12.99
C HIS A 314 12.09 5.98 -13.49
N VAL A 315 11.17 6.57 -14.24
CA VAL A 315 10.11 5.90 -14.98
C VAL A 315 10.20 6.29 -16.47
N PRO A 316 9.53 5.59 -17.40
CA PRO A 316 9.66 5.88 -18.83
C PRO A 316 9.42 7.35 -19.21
N ASN A 317 9.88 7.72 -20.40
CA ASN A 317 9.70 9.05 -21.01
C ASN A 317 10.36 10.22 -20.24
N MET A 318 11.55 9.97 -19.66
CA MET A 318 12.31 10.97 -18.88
C MET A 318 11.53 11.52 -17.69
N LYS A 319 10.65 10.72 -17.12
CA LYS A 319 9.87 11.05 -15.93
C LYS A 319 10.40 10.33 -14.69
N THR A 320 9.85 10.70 -13.54
CA THR A 320 10.23 10.09 -12.26
C THR A 320 9.00 9.83 -11.42
N ASP A 321 9.10 8.85 -10.53
CA ASP A 321 8.33 8.80 -9.29
C ASP A 321 9.17 9.51 -8.22
N ALA A 322 8.72 10.64 -7.73
CA ALA A 322 9.39 11.44 -6.72
C ALA A 322 8.64 11.34 -5.38
N ASN A 323 9.29 10.65 -4.43
CA ASN A 323 8.80 10.43 -3.08
C ASN A 323 9.53 11.34 -2.08
N ASN A 324 9.38 11.13 -0.76
CA ASN A 324 10.19 11.83 0.23
C ASN A 324 11.68 11.49 0.09
N GLN A 325 12.55 12.31 0.66
CA GLN A 325 13.99 12.01 0.77
C GLN A 325 14.29 11.42 2.16
N HIS A 326 14.97 10.26 2.16
CA HIS A 326 15.25 9.53 3.40
C HIS A 326 16.33 10.18 4.28
N GLY A 327 17.35 10.76 3.70
CA GLY A 327 18.52 11.26 4.41
C GLY A 327 18.45 12.74 4.80
N VAL A 328 17.26 13.33 5.01
CA VAL A 328 17.13 14.76 5.28
C VAL A 328 16.10 15.06 6.36
N PHE A 329 16.17 16.27 6.93
CA PHE A 329 15.23 16.71 7.98
C PHE A 329 13.91 17.26 7.43
N VAL A 330 13.92 17.84 6.24
CA VAL A 330 12.75 18.41 5.58
C VAL A 330 12.67 17.86 4.16
N SER A 331 11.58 17.23 3.83
CA SER A 331 11.33 16.64 2.53
C SER A 331 9.87 16.88 2.10
N THR A 332 9.38 16.14 1.12
CA THR A 332 7.95 16.18 0.72
C THR A 332 7.02 15.59 1.77
N ASP A 333 7.53 14.87 2.76
CA ASP A 333 6.74 14.44 3.93
C ASP A 333 6.38 15.62 4.82
N LEU A 334 5.12 15.71 5.24
CA LEU A 334 4.64 16.71 6.19
C LEU A 334 4.17 16.01 7.48
N PRO A 335 5.09 15.73 8.42
CA PRO A 335 4.74 15.03 9.67
C PRO A 335 3.95 15.92 10.63
N GLU A 336 3.31 15.32 11.62
CA GLU A 336 2.47 15.87 12.69
C GLU A 336 1.12 16.38 12.22
N GLU A 337 1.06 17.19 11.17
CA GLU A 337 -0.17 17.79 10.68
C GLU A 337 -1.18 16.76 10.15
N ASN A 338 -0.75 15.53 9.85
CA ASN A 338 -1.59 14.44 9.36
C ASN A 338 -2.19 13.55 10.46
N TRP A 339 -1.79 13.68 11.73
CA TRP A 339 -2.24 12.76 12.78
C TRP A 339 -3.75 12.67 12.96
N PRO A 340 -4.54 13.75 12.76
CA PRO A 340 -6.00 13.65 12.81
C PRO A 340 -6.63 12.90 11.62
N TRP A 341 -5.92 12.73 10.50
CA TRP A 341 -6.49 12.18 9.26
C TRP A 341 -7.28 10.88 9.44
N PRO A 342 -6.80 9.86 10.17
CA PRO A 342 -7.50 8.58 10.28
C PRO A 342 -8.94 8.71 10.79
N THR A 343 -9.19 9.65 11.70
CA THR A 343 -10.49 9.80 12.40
C THR A 343 -11.25 11.09 12.07
N SER A 344 -10.73 11.91 11.15
CA SER A 344 -11.35 13.17 10.76
C SER A 344 -12.42 12.99 9.68
N SER A 345 -13.30 13.98 9.55
CA SER A 345 -14.24 14.09 8.43
C SER A 345 -13.53 14.34 7.10
N TRP A 346 -14.23 14.09 6.00
CA TRP A 346 -13.70 14.39 4.66
C TRP A 346 -13.48 15.89 4.44
N GLU A 347 -14.26 16.76 5.08
CA GLU A 347 -14.01 18.21 5.03
C GLU A 347 -12.64 18.58 5.61
N TRP A 348 -12.26 17.98 6.74
CA TRP A 348 -10.95 18.19 7.34
C TRP A 348 -9.84 17.59 6.45
N ARG A 349 -10.05 16.37 5.94
CA ARG A 349 -9.09 15.68 5.07
C ARG A 349 -8.83 16.48 3.78
N ASP A 350 -9.85 17.06 3.18
CA ASP A 350 -9.71 17.91 1.99
C ASP A 350 -8.90 19.19 2.29
N LYS A 351 -9.12 19.82 3.45
CA LYS A 351 -8.33 20.98 3.91
C LYS A 351 -6.85 20.61 4.13
N PHE A 352 -6.60 19.46 4.76
CA PHE A 352 -5.24 18.96 4.94
C PHE A 352 -4.58 18.60 3.59
N ALA A 353 -5.29 17.94 2.68
CA ALA A 353 -4.79 17.61 1.35
C ALA A 353 -4.36 18.89 0.59
N GLN A 354 -5.15 19.97 0.68
CA GLN A 354 -4.80 21.27 0.11
C GLN A 354 -3.56 21.88 0.81
N ARG A 355 -3.47 21.81 2.14
CA ARG A 355 -2.30 22.25 2.92
C ARG A 355 -1.04 21.50 2.50
N LEU A 356 -1.14 20.17 2.36
CA LEU A 356 -0.03 19.32 1.95
C LEU A 356 0.42 19.61 0.51
N ARG A 357 -0.53 19.90 -0.39
CA ARG A 357 -0.21 20.35 -1.76
C ARG A 357 0.55 21.66 -1.73
N GLU A 358 0.05 22.67 -1.03
CA GLU A 358 0.68 23.99 -0.91
C GLU A 358 2.07 23.89 -0.25
N TYR A 359 2.23 23.03 0.76
CA TYR A 359 3.52 22.73 1.36
C TYR A 359 4.48 22.13 0.32
N THR A 360 4.03 21.14 -0.43
CA THR A 360 4.86 20.45 -1.43
C THR A 360 5.28 21.41 -2.54
N GLU A 361 4.33 22.16 -3.14
CA GLU A 361 4.63 23.17 -4.16
C GLU A 361 5.57 24.26 -3.63
N GLY A 362 5.36 24.68 -2.38
CA GLY A 362 6.20 25.66 -1.69
C GLY A 362 7.62 25.16 -1.43
N LEU A 363 7.79 23.88 -1.09
CA LEU A 363 9.11 23.27 -0.90
C LEU A 363 9.93 23.28 -2.19
N PHE A 364 9.31 22.89 -3.32
CA PHE A 364 9.99 22.94 -4.63
C PHE A 364 10.27 24.39 -5.05
N TRP A 365 9.33 25.30 -4.84
CA TRP A 365 9.55 26.72 -5.08
C TRP A 365 10.71 27.25 -4.24
N PHE A 366 10.77 26.94 -2.95
CA PHE A 366 11.85 27.33 -2.04
C PHE A 366 13.21 26.82 -2.56
N ALA A 367 13.32 25.53 -2.85
CA ALA A 367 14.57 24.92 -3.35
C ALA A 367 15.07 25.56 -4.65
N GLN A 368 14.15 26.06 -5.48
CA GLN A 368 14.45 26.67 -6.76
C GLN A 368 14.73 28.19 -6.68
N ASN A 369 14.21 28.91 -5.66
CA ASN A 369 14.17 30.38 -5.72
C ASN A 369 14.68 31.07 -4.46
N ASP A 370 14.77 30.40 -3.29
CA ASP A 370 15.18 31.08 -2.06
C ASP A 370 16.60 31.69 -2.18
N PRO A 371 16.78 33.01 -1.98
CA PRO A 371 18.06 33.69 -2.22
C PRO A 371 19.17 33.25 -1.27
N GLU A 372 18.87 32.70 -0.10
CA GLU A 372 19.86 32.23 0.87
C GLU A 372 20.47 30.88 0.50
N LEU A 373 19.86 30.14 -0.43
CA LEU A 373 20.44 28.92 -1.00
C LEU A 373 21.54 29.23 -2.02
N PRO A 374 22.58 28.38 -2.15
CA PRO A 374 23.62 28.57 -3.16
C PRO A 374 23.03 28.68 -4.57
N ALA A 375 23.54 29.62 -5.38
CA ALA A 375 23.02 29.84 -6.74
C ALA A 375 23.08 28.59 -7.63
N HIS A 376 24.15 27.78 -7.51
CA HIS A 376 24.32 26.53 -8.25
C HIS A 376 23.42 25.41 -7.73
N PHE A 377 23.03 25.42 -6.44
CA PHE A 377 22.00 24.52 -5.92
C PHE A 377 20.64 24.84 -6.56
N ARG A 378 20.23 26.11 -6.53
CA ARG A 378 18.98 26.56 -7.15
C ARG A 378 18.93 26.27 -8.66
N LYS A 379 20.07 26.43 -9.34
CA LYS A 379 20.18 26.11 -10.77
C LYS A 379 19.91 24.62 -11.01
N ALA A 380 20.54 23.72 -10.24
CA ALA A 380 20.31 22.29 -10.34
C ALA A 380 18.85 21.89 -10.00
N ALA A 381 18.25 22.54 -8.98
CA ALA A 381 16.85 22.30 -8.63
C ALA A 381 15.88 22.76 -9.75
N LYS A 382 16.19 23.85 -10.46
CA LYS A 382 15.37 24.38 -11.59
C LYS A 382 15.36 23.50 -12.84
N GLU A 383 16.23 22.51 -12.93
CA GLU A 383 16.21 21.57 -14.04
C GLU A 383 14.97 20.66 -14.02
N TRP A 384 14.26 20.59 -12.90
CA TRP A 384 13.13 19.73 -12.67
C TRP A 384 11.81 20.51 -12.53
N GLY A 385 10.72 19.90 -12.98
CA GLY A 385 9.35 20.40 -12.82
C GLY A 385 8.33 19.28 -12.95
N LEU A 386 7.06 19.62 -12.86
CA LEU A 386 5.95 18.68 -13.06
C LEU A 386 5.88 18.22 -14.53
N SER A 387 5.42 17.01 -14.78
CA SER A 387 5.24 16.48 -16.14
C SER A 387 3.94 17.02 -16.75
N LYS A 388 4.06 17.76 -17.88
CA LYS A 388 2.93 18.43 -18.56
C LYS A 388 1.84 17.47 -19.02
N ASP A 389 2.20 16.25 -19.38
CA ASP A 389 1.31 15.20 -19.90
C ASP A 389 0.71 14.31 -18.82
N GLU A 390 1.03 14.55 -17.53
CA GLU A 390 0.40 13.91 -16.39
C GLU A 390 -0.52 14.89 -15.66
N TYR A 391 -1.68 14.42 -15.20
CA TYR A 391 -2.64 15.18 -14.38
C TYR A 391 -2.99 16.57 -14.92
N ALA A 392 -3.15 16.71 -16.26
CA ALA A 392 -3.43 17.99 -16.90
C ALA A 392 -4.71 18.66 -16.35
N ASP A 393 -5.67 17.88 -15.92
CA ASP A 393 -6.91 18.30 -15.26
C ASP A 393 -6.75 18.78 -13.81
N ASN A 394 -5.58 18.56 -13.19
CA ASN A 394 -5.27 18.96 -11.81
C ASN A 394 -4.04 19.89 -11.72
N GLY A 395 -3.73 20.65 -12.77
CA GLY A 395 -2.55 21.50 -12.82
C GLY A 395 -1.24 20.71 -12.82
N HIS A 396 -1.24 19.53 -13.41
CA HIS A 396 -0.10 18.61 -13.50
C HIS A 396 0.38 18.05 -12.15
N PHE A 397 -0.38 18.29 -11.08
CA PHE A 397 -0.10 17.83 -9.73
C PHE A 397 -0.87 16.51 -9.44
N PRO A 398 -0.29 15.54 -8.68
CA PRO A 398 -0.96 14.30 -8.34
C PRO A 398 -2.31 14.51 -7.67
N ARG A 399 -3.25 13.62 -7.92
CA ARG A 399 -4.63 13.76 -7.46
C ARG A 399 -4.86 13.20 -6.06
N GLN A 400 -3.97 12.32 -5.58
CA GLN A 400 -4.18 11.57 -4.34
C GLN A 400 -3.05 11.76 -3.34
N VAL A 401 -3.41 12.02 -2.08
CA VAL A 401 -2.49 11.97 -0.94
C VAL A 401 -2.02 10.54 -0.74
N TYR A 402 -0.73 10.34 -0.51
CA TYR A 402 -0.19 9.07 -0.07
C TYR A 402 -0.48 8.88 1.42
N VAL A 403 -1.64 8.29 1.71
CA VAL A 403 -2.04 7.87 3.06
C VAL A 403 -1.32 6.58 3.38
N ARG A 404 -0.21 6.68 4.11
CA ARG A 404 0.62 5.51 4.46
C ARG A 404 -0.01 4.65 5.55
N GLU A 405 -0.80 5.26 6.42
CA GLU A 405 -1.40 4.59 7.56
C GLU A 405 -2.68 5.32 7.95
N GLY A 406 -3.82 4.65 7.79
CA GLY A 406 -5.11 5.08 8.29
C GLY A 406 -5.45 4.37 9.60
N ARG A 407 -6.70 3.93 9.76
CA ARG A 407 -7.10 3.01 10.82
C ARG A 407 -6.52 1.62 10.55
N ARG A 408 -5.99 0.95 11.57
CA ARG A 408 -5.52 -0.43 11.54
C ARG A 408 -6.45 -1.28 12.38
N PHE A 409 -7.26 -2.13 11.74
CA PHE A 409 -8.31 -2.86 12.43
C PHE A 409 -7.79 -4.03 13.27
N GLU A 410 -8.55 -4.42 14.28
CA GLU A 410 -8.29 -5.62 15.08
C GLU A 410 -9.03 -6.81 14.49
N GLY A 411 -8.41 -7.47 13.50
CA GLY A 411 -8.95 -8.65 12.82
C GLY A 411 -8.76 -9.96 13.58
N ALA A 412 -9.14 -11.05 12.92
CA ALA A 412 -8.95 -12.41 13.43
C ALA A 412 -7.47 -12.81 13.58
N TYR A 413 -6.57 -12.13 12.86
CA TYR A 413 -5.13 -12.18 13.04
C TYR A 413 -4.57 -10.76 13.10
N PHE A 414 -3.65 -10.49 14.02
CA PHE A 414 -2.98 -9.21 14.16
C PHE A 414 -1.52 -9.35 13.73
N PHE A 415 -1.17 -8.77 12.58
CA PHE A 415 0.16 -8.89 11.98
C PHE A 415 1.16 -7.94 12.63
N THR A 416 2.34 -8.44 12.94
CA THR A 416 3.42 -7.68 13.57
C THR A 416 4.70 -7.79 12.75
N ALA A 417 5.72 -7.01 13.10
CA ALA A 417 7.05 -7.15 12.50
C ALA A 417 7.61 -8.56 12.61
N ASN A 418 7.25 -9.30 13.67
CA ASN A 418 7.72 -10.66 13.90
C ASN A 418 7.22 -11.65 12.83
N ASP A 419 6.15 -11.31 12.12
CA ASP A 419 5.62 -12.11 10.99
C ASP A 419 6.41 -11.87 9.69
N ALA A 420 7.21 -10.81 9.61
CA ALA A 420 8.00 -10.45 8.43
C ALA A 420 9.52 -10.64 8.62
N ILE A 421 9.95 -10.81 9.87
CA ILE A 421 11.37 -10.99 10.21
C ILE A 421 11.72 -12.47 10.27
N PRO A 422 12.86 -12.90 9.69
CA PRO A 422 13.35 -14.27 9.82
C PRO A 422 13.51 -14.69 11.28
N VAL A 423 13.07 -15.90 11.62
CA VAL A 423 13.23 -16.47 12.97
C VAL A 423 14.71 -16.62 13.35
N THR A 424 15.52 -17.01 12.36
CA THR A 424 16.99 -17.04 12.43
C THR A 424 17.57 -16.48 11.15
N ILE A 425 18.82 -16.00 11.19
CA ILE A 425 19.49 -15.43 10.02
C ILE A 425 19.45 -16.43 8.86
N GLY A 426 18.93 -16.01 7.70
CA GLY A 426 18.81 -16.81 6.48
C GLY A 426 17.58 -17.73 6.42
N SER A 427 16.84 -17.91 7.53
CA SER A 427 15.59 -18.68 7.53
C SER A 427 14.43 -17.86 6.98
N ARG A 428 13.26 -18.51 6.88
CA ARG A 428 11.99 -17.82 6.60
C ARG A 428 11.45 -17.13 7.86
N PRO A 429 10.67 -16.06 7.68
CA PRO A 429 9.69 -15.66 8.69
C PRO A 429 8.71 -16.79 9.00
N PRO A 430 7.89 -16.68 10.05
CA PRO A 430 6.84 -17.66 10.34
C PRO A 430 5.95 -17.95 9.13
N ILE A 431 5.65 -19.22 8.89
CA ILE A 431 4.78 -19.66 7.79
C ILE A 431 3.35 -19.76 8.32
N HIS A 432 2.45 -18.96 7.76
CA HIS A 432 1.03 -19.01 8.10
C HIS A 432 0.30 -19.99 7.20
N GLN A 433 -0.28 -21.06 7.78
CA GLN A 433 -1.07 -22.04 7.01
C GLN A 433 -2.30 -21.42 6.34
N SER A 434 -2.85 -20.34 6.91
CA SER A 434 -3.94 -19.55 6.35
C SER A 434 -3.50 -18.48 5.34
N SER A 435 -2.29 -18.59 4.80
CA SER A 435 -1.75 -17.62 3.85
C SER A 435 -2.64 -17.45 2.62
N ILE A 436 -2.82 -16.20 2.23
CA ILE A 436 -3.54 -15.76 1.03
C ILE A 436 -2.62 -15.15 -0.03
N THR A 437 -1.41 -14.76 0.37
CA THR A 437 -0.34 -14.28 -0.52
C THR A 437 1.00 -14.32 0.19
N ALA A 438 2.09 -14.39 -0.57
CA ALA A 438 3.40 -13.98 -0.09
C ALA A 438 3.65 -12.52 -0.48
N SER A 439 4.46 -11.81 0.32
CA SER A 439 4.90 -10.44 0.01
C SER A 439 6.31 -10.20 0.55
N HIS A 440 6.96 -9.13 0.08
CA HIS A 440 8.28 -8.73 0.56
C HIS A 440 8.53 -7.24 0.34
N TYR A 441 8.62 -6.52 1.43
CA TYR A 441 9.19 -5.17 1.49
C TYR A 441 9.80 -4.94 2.87
N ALA A 442 10.74 -4.01 3.00
CA ALA A 442 11.27 -3.63 4.31
C ALA A 442 10.13 -3.17 5.24
N LEU A 443 10.31 -3.31 6.53
CA LEU A 443 9.51 -2.59 7.51
C LEU A 443 9.90 -1.11 7.38
N ASP A 444 9.03 -0.30 6.80
CA ASP A 444 9.32 1.06 6.34
C ASP A 444 8.33 2.07 6.95
N SER A 445 8.76 2.69 8.06
CA SER A 445 8.01 3.76 8.70
C SER A 445 8.66 5.11 8.41
N HIS A 446 7.83 6.09 8.12
CA HIS A 446 8.24 7.47 7.87
C HIS A 446 8.24 8.30 9.14
N ALA A 447 9.01 9.42 9.13
CA ALA A 447 9.05 10.34 10.25
C ALA A 447 7.63 10.73 10.70
N VAL A 448 7.39 10.68 11.99
CA VAL A 448 6.08 11.01 12.57
C VAL A 448 6.06 12.43 13.15
N ARG A 449 7.25 13.03 13.39
CA ARG A 449 7.39 14.39 13.91
C ARG A 449 8.27 15.23 13.02
N LYS A 450 8.02 16.54 13.02
CA LYS A 450 8.91 17.55 12.45
C LYS A 450 10.25 17.50 13.17
N ARG A 451 11.25 18.14 12.57
CA ARG A 451 12.55 18.31 13.20
C ARG A 451 12.42 18.98 14.56
N GLU A 452 12.93 18.34 15.59
CA GLU A 452 13.00 18.89 16.94
C GLU A 452 14.34 19.64 17.13
N GLU A 453 14.30 20.75 17.84
CA GLU A 453 15.50 21.53 18.13
C GLU A 453 16.52 20.72 18.93
N GLY A 454 17.80 20.87 18.59
CA GLY A 454 18.91 20.13 19.22
C GLY A 454 19.00 18.65 18.87
N ARG A 455 18.07 18.12 18.06
CA ARG A 455 18.15 16.73 17.60
C ARG A 455 18.77 16.60 16.22
N VAL A 456 19.53 15.52 16.05
CA VAL A 456 20.23 15.18 14.81
C VAL A 456 19.54 14.05 14.02
N HIS A 457 18.43 13.54 14.53
CA HIS A 457 17.62 12.48 13.92
C HIS A 457 16.13 12.79 13.98
N LEU A 458 15.35 12.07 13.18
CA LEU A 458 13.89 12.18 13.16
C LEU A 458 13.25 11.07 13.98
N ASP A 459 12.12 11.39 14.64
CA ASP A 459 11.31 10.41 15.37
C ASP A 459 10.54 9.53 14.39
N GLY A 460 10.62 8.21 14.61
CA GLY A 460 9.83 7.19 13.89
C GLY A 460 10.29 6.86 12.48
N PHE A 461 11.38 7.49 12.00
CA PHE A 461 11.90 7.20 10.68
C PHE A 461 12.71 5.90 10.71
N LEU A 462 12.15 4.84 10.12
CA LEU A 462 12.64 3.47 10.22
C LEU A 462 12.69 2.79 8.85
N SER A 463 13.79 2.09 8.56
CA SER A 463 13.83 1.01 7.59
C SER A 463 14.51 -0.18 8.26
N TYR A 464 13.83 -1.32 8.30
CA TYR A 464 14.34 -2.54 8.91
C TYR A 464 14.20 -3.73 7.93
N PRO A 465 15.25 -4.55 7.76
CA PRO A 465 15.20 -5.68 6.84
C PRO A 465 14.11 -6.69 7.22
N SER A 466 13.33 -7.09 6.25
CA SER A 466 12.42 -8.23 6.31
C SER A 466 12.92 -9.34 5.38
N ALA A 467 12.20 -10.45 5.31
CA ALA A 467 12.34 -11.43 4.24
C ALA A 467 10.97 -11.66 3.60
N VAL A 468 10.89 -12.48 2.55
CA VAL A 468 9.59 -12.84 1.98
C VAL A 468 8.77 -13.56 3.05
N TYR A 469 7.60 -12.99 3.37
CA TYR A 469 6.68 -13.48 4.38
C TYR A 469 5.36 -13.93 3.76
N THR A 470 4.58 -14.67 4.53
CA THR A 470 3.21 -15.08 4.18
C THR A 470 2.20 -14.20 4.90
N VAL A 471 1.12 -13.83 4.23
CA VAL A 471 0.05 -12.99 4.80
C VAL A 471 -1.17 -13.85 5.13
N PRO A 472 -1.53 -14.00 6.42
CA PRO A 472 -2.67 -14.83 6.81
C PRO A 472 -4.01 -14.16 6.47
N TYR A 473 -5.02 -14.93 6.09
CA TYR A 473 -6.38 -14.48 5.77
C TYR A 473 -6.98 -13.58 6.86
N GLY A 474 -6.72 -13.93 8.12
CA GLY A 474 -7.29 -13.24 9.29
C GLY A 474 -6.94 -11.76 9.41
N VAL A 475 -5.91 -11.24 8.68
CA VAL A 475 -5.56 -9.81 8.73
C VAL A 475 -6.66 -8.91 8.15
N MET A 476 -7.49 -9.45 7.26
CA MET A 476 -8.58 -8.68 6.61
C MET A 476 -9.97 -9.06 7.10
N VAL A 477 -10.07 -9.90 8.13
CA VAL A 477 -11.33 -10.47 8.61
C VAL A 477 -11.69 -9.89 9.98
N PRO A 478 -12.73 -9.04 10.10
CA PRO A 478 -13.25 -8.60 11.40
C PRO A 478 -13.70 -9.78 12.24
N LYS A 479 -13.58 -9.68 13.57
CA LYS A 479 -14.00 -10.77 14.48
C LYS A 479 -15.51 -10.92 14.55
N GLU A 480 -16.24 -9.81 14.49
CA GLU A 480 -17.65 -9.76 14.86
C GLU A 480 -18.61 -9.39 13.70
N VAL A 481 -18.12 -8.74 12.63
CA VAL A 481 -18.96 -8.37 11.49
C VAL A 481 -18.95 -9.47 10.43
N ASP A 482 -20.10 -10.10 10.23
CA ASP A 482 -20.24 -11.39 9.51
C ASP A 482 -20.05 -11.31 8.00
N ASN A 483 -20.18 -10.13 7.41
CA ASN A 483 -20.17 -9.92 5.96
C ASN A 483 -19.33 -8.72 5.52
N LEU A 484 -18.27 -8.40 6.28
CA LEU A 484 -17.31 -7.34 5.96
C LEU A 484 -15.91 -7.91 5.79
N LEU A 485 -15.17 -7.45 4.78
CA LEU A 485 -13.73 -7.68 4.62
C LEU A 485 -12.98 -6.35 4.47
N LEU A 486 -11.76 -6.30 4.98
CA LEU A 486 -10.93 -5.09 5.11
C LEU A 486 -9.57 -5.33 4.41
N PRO A 487 -9.51 -5.47 3.06
CA PRO A 487 -8.26 -5.86 2.38
C PRO A 487 -7.20 -4.76 2.29
N VAL A 488 -7.52 -3.52 2.66
CA VAL A 488 -6.60 -2.37 2.63
C VAL A 488 -6.31 -1.87 4.04
N PRO A 489 -7.30 -1.47 4.87
CA PRO A 489 -7.07 -1.08 6.25
C PRO A 489 -6.95 -2.31 7.16
N VAL A 490 -5.99 -3.17 6.85
CA VAL A 490 -5.81 -4.48 7.50
C VAL A 490 -5.39 -4.41 8.96
N SER A 491 -5.47 -5.55 9.62
CA SER A 491 -5.10 -5.75 11.02
C SER A 491 -3.59 -5.90 11.17
N GLY A 492 -2.97 -5.03 11.94
CA GLY A 492 -1.54 -5.10 12.26
C GLY A 492 -1.05 -3.97 13.16
N SER A 493 0.12 -4.15 13.75
CA SER A 493 0.83 -3.11 14.49
C SER A 493 1.32 -2.01 13.54
N HIS A 494 1.67 -0.84 14.07
CA HIS A 494 2.29 0.23 13.29
C HIS A 494 3.50 -0.28 12.47
N ILE A 495 4.38 -1.06 13.10
CA ILE A 495 5.57 -1.60 12.42
C ILE A 495 5.19 -2.72 11.43
N GLY A 496 4.35 -3.67 11.82
CA GLY A 496 3.89 -4.74 10.92
C GLY A 496 3.13 -4.20 9.71
N PHE A 497 2.25 -3.22 9.92
CA PHE A 497 1.53 -2.56 8.83
C PHE A 497 2.45 -1.84 7.85
N SER A 498 3.62 -1.36 8.30
CA SER A 498 4.57 -0.61 7.47
C SER A 498 5.14 -1.40 6.29
N THR A 499 5.03 -2.74 6.29
CA THR A 499 5.34 -3.59 5.13
C THR A 499 4.10 -4.11 4.41
N LEU A 500 2.96 -4.30 5.11
CA LEU A 500 1.70 -4.73 4.49
C LEU A 500 1.08 -3.66 3.59
N ARG A 501 1.32 -2.38 3.86
CA ARG A 501 0.73 -1.22 3.18
C ARG A 501 1.24 -0.98 1.75
N MET A 502 2.05 -1.87 1.21
CA MET A 502 2.54 -1.74 -0.16
C MET A 502 1.47 -2.17 -1.17
N GLU A 503 1.32 -1.39 -2.25
CA GLU A 503 0.26 -1.62 -3.25
C GLU A 503 0.24 -3.04 -3.83
N PRO A 504 1.39 -3.71 -4.11
CA PRO A 504 1.38 -5.11 -4.53
C PRO A 504 0.72 -6.04 -3.52
N CYS A 505 0.96 -5.82 -2.23
CA CYS A 505 0.35 -6.61 -1.15
C CYS A 505 -1.16 -6.38 -1.07
N TRP A 506 -1.59 -5.11 -1.13
CA TRP A 506 -3.02 -4.76 -1.16
C TRP A 506 -3.76 -5.30 -2.39
N MET A 507 -3.12 -5.30 -3.57
CA MET A 507 -3.69 -5.94 -4.77
C MET A 507 -3.92 -7.44 -4.54
N ALA A 508 -2.95 -8.15 -3.96
CA ALA A 508 -3.09 -9.57 -3.68
C ALA A 508 -4.13 -9.87 -2.59
N MET A 509 -4.18 -9.07 -1.52
CA MET A 509 -5.23 -9.16 -0.49
C MET A 509 -6.61 -8.86 -1.06
N GLY A 510 -6.73 -7.87 -1.95
CA GLY A 510 -7.95 -7.59 -2.69
C GLY A 510 -8.42 -8.78 -3.52
N GLN A 511 -7.50 -9.41 -4.28
CA GLN A 511 -7.81 -10.65 -5.01
C GLN A 511 -8.36 -11.73 -4.09
N ALA A 512 -7.73 -11.95 -2.95
CA ALA A 512 -8.20 -12.92 -1.96
C ALA A 512 -9.56 -12.54 -1.37
N ALA A 513 -9.80 -11.25 -1.08
CA ALA A 513 -11.07 -10.76 -0.55
C ALA A 513 -12.23 -10.99 -1.53
N GLY A 514 -12.02 -10.79 -2.83
CA GLY A 514 -13.06 -11.05 -3.84
C GLY A 514 -13.43 -12.53 -3.94
N ILE A 515 -12.44 -13.43 -3.93
CA ILE A 515 -12.70 -14.89 -3.90
C ILE A 515 -13.38 -15.28 -2.59
N ALA A 516 -12.90 -14.79 -1.44
CA ALA A 516 -13.46 -15.07 -0.13
C ALA A 516 -14.94 -14.64 -0.05
N SER A 517 -15.26 -13.47 -0.61
CA SER A 517 -16.63 -12.96 -0.71
C SER A 517 -17.50 -13.92 -1.53
N ALA A 518 -17.02 -14.39 -2.69
CA ALA A 518 -17.76 -15.34 -3.51
C ALA A 518 -18.01 -16.66 -2.77
N LEU A 519 -17.01 -17.17 -2.05
CA LEU A 519 -17.15 -18.40 -1.26
C LEU A 519 -18.13 -18.23 -0.08
N SER A 520 -18.11 -17.08 0.59
CA SER A 520 -19.07 -16.74 1.65
C SER A 520 -20.51 -16.72 1.12
N ILE A 521 -20.73 -16.10 -0.04
CA ILE A 521 -22.05 -15.99 -0.69
C ILE A 521 -22.56 -17.38 -1.13
N ASP A 522 -21.73 -18.16 -1.85
CA ASP A 522 -22.10 -19.46 -2.36
C ASP A 522 -22.36 -20.48 -1.26
N GLY A 523 -21.54 -20.43 -0.20
CA GLY A 523 -21.69 -21.29 0.98
C GLY A 523 -22.74 -20.81 1.97
N LYS A 524 -23.28 -19.58 1.81
CA LYS A 524 -24.16 -18.91 2.78
C LYS A 524 -23.57 -18.92 4.19
N VAL A 525 -22.28 -18.67 4.29
CA VAL A 525 -21.51 -18.66 5.55
C VAL A 525 -20.97 -17.27 5.82
N LYS A 526 -20.63 -16.98 7.08
CA LYS A 526 -19.89 -15.76 7.46
C LYS A 526 -18.52 -15.73 6.79
N VAL A 527 -17.96 -14.54 6.57
CA VAL A 527 -16.59 -14.39 6.01
C VAL A 527 -15.53 -15.04 6.90
N GLN A 528 -15.79 -15.16 8.20
CA GLN A 528 -14.93 -15.87 9.16
C GLN A 528 -14.91 -17.39 8.96
N ASN A 529 -15.97 -17.95 8.37
CA ASN A 529 -16.24 -19.40 8.32
C ASN A 529 -16.11 -19.99 6.91
N ILE A 530 -15.48 -19.28 5.99
CA ILE A 530 -15.22 -19.82 4.65
C ILE A 530 -14.23 -20.99 4.70
N ASP A 531 -14.31 -21.88 3.74
CA ASP A 531 -13.32 -22.94 3.56
C ASP A 531 -12.00 -22.35 3.02
N LEU A 532 -11.00 -22.22 3.89
CA LEU A 532 -9.68 -21.69 3.55
C LEU A 532 -8.95 -22.55 2.50
N SER A 533 -9.14 -23.85 2.49
CA SER A 533 -8.54 -24.71 1.47
C SER A 533 -9.12 -24.40 0.08
N ARG A 534 -10.42 -24.14 -0.01
CA ARG A 534 -11.07 -23.72 -1.26
C ARG A 534 -10.62 -22.33 -1.67
N LEU A 535 -10.44 -21.38 -0.72
CA LEU A 535 -9.89 -20.07 -1.01
C LEU A 535 -8.48 -20.18 -1.61
N GLN A 536 -7.60 -20.96 -0.96
CA GLN A 536 -6.23 -21.19 -1.43
C GLN A 536 -6.20 -21.89 -2.80
N ASP A 537 -7.04 -22.90 -3.03
CA ASP A 537 -7.16 -23.56 -4.32
C ASP A 537 -7.54 -22.57 -5.43
N LYS A 538 -8.50 -21.66 -5.18
CA LYS A 538 -8.93 -20.66 -6.14
C LYS A 538 -7.87 -19.58 -6.40
N LEU A 539 -7.14 -19.18 -5.36
CA LEU A 539 -6.00 -18.28 -5.50
C LEU A 539 -4.90 -18.90 -6.37
N ILE A 540 -4.57 -20.16 -6.15
CA ILE A 540 -3.59 -20.90 -6.96
C ILE A 540 -4.09 -21.10 -8.40
N ASP A 541 -5.39 -21.35 -8.63
CA ASP A 541 -6.00 -21.37 -9.97
C ASP A 541 -5.78 -20.05 -10.72
N GLN A 542 -5.84 -18.94 -10.00
CA GLN A 542 -5.56 -17.58 -10.49
C GLN A 542 -4.08 -17.20 -10.39
N LYS A 543 -3.18 -18.17 -10.25
CA LYS A 543 -1.71 -18.01 -10.23
C LYS A 543 -1.17 -17.12 -9.09
N ALA A 544 -1.89 -17.00 -7.97
CA ALA A 544 -1.40 -16.28 -6.80
C ALA A 544 -0.38 -17.11 -6.02
N THR A 545 0.76 -16.52 -5.68
CA THR A 545 1.79 -17.15 -4.84
C THR A 545 1.40 -16.99 -3.38
N LEU A 546 1.11 -18.09 -2.71
CA LEU A 546 0.76 -18.11 -1.28
C LEU A 546 2.00 -18.25 -0.38
N MET A 547 3.03 -18.92 -0.90
CA MET A 547 4.32 -19.11 -0.27
C MET A 547 5.41 -19.09 -1.36
N TYR A 548 6.39 -18.24 -1.22
CA TYR A 548 7.45 -18.05 -2.21
C TYR A 548 8.50 -19.16 -2.16
N PHE A 549 8.91 -19.65 -3.32
CA PHE A 549 10.07 -20.54 -3.52
C PHE A 549 10.98 -19.94 -4.59
N LYS A 550 12.29 -20.08 -4.41
CA LYS A 550 13.29 -19.54 -5.36
C LYS A 550 13.34 -20.33 -6.66
N ASP A 551 13.09 -21.64 -6.58
CA ASP A 551 13.24 -22.62 -7.66
C ASP A 551 11.92 -23.12 -8.26
N VAL A 552 10.76 -22.60 -7.80
CA VAL A 552 9.44 -22.94 -8.33
C VAL A 552 8.60 -21.68 -8.50
N ASP A 553 8.44 -21.25 -9.75
CA ASP A 553 7.59 -20.11 -10.09
C ASP A 553 6.12 -20.51 -10.34
N TYR A 554 5.25 -19.49 -10.49
CA TYR A 554 3.81 -19.66 -10.69
C TYR A 554 3.42 -20.29 -12.05
N MET A 555 4.37 -20.42 -13.00
CA MET A 555 4.16 -21.10 -14.28
C MET A 555 4.57 -22.57 -14.24
N SER A 556 5.23 -23.01 -13.16
CA SER A 556 5.64 -24.40 -12.99
C SER A 556 4.43 -25.34 -12.98
N PRO A 557 4.47 -26.52 -13.65
CA PRO A 557 3.43 -27.54 -13.55
C PRO A 557 3.27 -28.09 -12.13
N HIS A 558 4.29 -27.94 -11.29
CA HIS A 558 4.30 -28.39 -9.89
C HIS A 558 3.87 -27.31 -8.90
N PHE A 559 3.58 -26.08 -9.38
CA PHE A 559 3.27 -24.92 -8.53
C PHE A 559 2.18 -25.23 -7.50
N ARG A 560 1.03 -25.77 -7.93
CA ARG A 560 -0.08 -26.09 -7.04
C ARG A 560 0.33 -27.02 -5.89
N MET A 561 1.00 -28.11 -6.21
CA MET A 561 1.46 -29.08 -5.21
C MET A 561 2.44 -28.46 -4.21
N VAL A 562 3.39 -27.67 -4.73
CA VAL A 562 4.42 -27.00 -3.90
C VAL A 562 3.79 -25.96 -2.98
N GLN A 563 2.84 -25.14 -3.46
CA GLN A 563 2.10 -24.19 -2.62
C GLN A 563 1.33 -24.91 -1.50
N TYR A 564 0.59 -25.95 -1.86
CA TYR A 564 -0.22 -26.71 -0.92
C TYR A 564 0.61 -27.39 0.18
N LEU A 565 1.68 -28.07 -0.22
CA LEU A 565 2.57 -28.80 0.71
C LEU A 565 3.47 -27.86 1.50
N GLY A 566 3.93 -26.77 0.88
CA GLY A 566 4.75 -25.74 1.54
C GLY A 566 4.03 -25.14 2.74
N LEU A 567 2.79 -24.67 2.56
CA LEU A 567 1.97 -24.11 3.66
C LEU A 567 1.69 -25.13 4.79
N ARG A 568 1.77 -26.41 4.51
CA ARG A 568 1.60 -27.49 5.51
C ARG A 568 2.91 -27.94 6.15
N GLY A 569 4.02 -27.22 5.86
CA GLY A 569 5.31 -27.46 6.49
C GLY A 569 6.18 -28.56 5.86
N TYR A 570 5.77 -29.16 4.73
CA TYR A 570 6.59 -30.15 4.04
C TYR A 570 7.83 -29.55 3.38
N LEU A 571 7.81 -28.25 3.06
CA LEU A 571 8.88 -27.52 2.37
C LEU A 571 9.21 -26.24 3.15
N PRO A 572 9.90 -26.33 4.29
CA PRO A 572 10.17 -25.16 5.14
C PRO A 572 11.26 -24.25 4.60
N GLU A 573 12.08 -24.72 3.66
CA GLU A 573 13.23 -23.99 3.10
C GLU A 573 12.84 -23.10 1.92
N TRP A 574 13.78 -22.24 1.48
CA TRP A 574 13.57 -21.32 0.36
C TRP A 574 13.46 -22.02 -0.99
N ASP A 575 14.07 -23.20 -1.11
CA ASP A 575 14.12 -24.01 -2.33
C ASP A 575 13.36 -25.32 -2.10
N ALA A 576 12.47 -25.67 -3.02
CA ALA A 576 11.74 -26.94 -2.97
C ALA A 576 12.65 -28.13 -3.32
N ARG A 577 13.70 -27.88 -4.12
CA ARG A 577 14.71 -28.87 -4.53
C ARG A 577 14.09 -30.14 -5.12
N LEU A 578 13.12 -29.96 -6.02
CA LEU A 578 12.27 -31.05 -6.52
C LEU A 578 13.04 -32.20 -7.18
N GLN A 579 14.23 -31.94 -7.76
CA GLN A 579 15.05 -32.92 -8.46
C GLN A 579 16.07 -33.62 -7.56
N GLU A 580 16.22 -33.19 -6.31
CA GLU A 580 17.15 -33.81 -5.36
C GLU A 580 16.55 -35.06 -4.71
N PRO A 581 17.38 -36.08 -4.36
CA PRO A 581 16.93 -37.21 -3.56
C PRO A 581 16.43 -36.76 -2.18
N VAL A 582 15.41 -37.44 -1.67
CA VAL A 582 14.94 -37.25 -0.30
C VAL A 582 15.97 -37.79 0.67
N ASP A 583 16.50 -36.95 1.56
CA ASP A 583 17.37 -37.40 2.66
C ASP A 583 16.57 -38.00 3.81
N MET A 584 17.26 -38.74 4.72
CA MET A 584 16.62 -39.42 5.84
C MET A 584 15.92 -38.44 6.81
N ALA A 585 16.51 -37.27 7.07
CA ALA A 585 15.93 -36.28 7.98
C ALA A 585 14.61 -35.74 7.40
N THR A 586 14.62 -35.37 6.12
CA THR A 586 13.42 -34.92 5.37
C THR A 586 12.34 -35.99 5.37
N LEU A 587 12.68 -37.26 5.07
CA LEU A 587 11.71 -38.35 5.07
C LEU A 587 11.07 -38.55 6.46
N THR A 588 11.88 -38.47 7.52
CA THR A 588 11.43 -38.59 8.90
C THR A 588 10.45 -37.46 9.25
N ALA A 589 10.80 -36.21 8.86
CA ALA A 589 9.92 -35.05 9.06
C ALA A 589 8.60 -35.20 8.30
N TRP A 590 8.62 -35.68 7.05
CA TRP A 590 7.41 -35.89 6.25
C TRP A 590 6.52 -36.99 6.79
N LYS A 591 7.08 -38.10 7.32
CA LYS A 591 6.32 -39.16 8.03
C LYS A 591 5.61 -38.58 9.25
N LYS A 592 6.30 -37.78 10.05
CA LYS A 592 5.73 -37.09 11.21
C LYS A 592 4.58 -36.16 10.84
N LEU A 593 4.76 -35.35 9.81
CA LEU A 593 3.74 -34.40 9.32
C LEU A 593 2.50 -35.11 8.75
N SER A 594 2.71 -36.21 8.01
CA SER A 594 1.60 -36.99 7.43
C SER A 594 0.86 -37.85 8.46
N GLY A 595 1.46 -38.10 9.61
CA GLY A 595 0.95 -39.06 10.62
C GLY A 595 0.84 -40.51 10.09
N LYS A 596 1.50 -40.80 8.97
CA LYS A 596 1.41 -42.10 8.25
C LYS A 596 2.77 -42.53 7.77
N ASP A 597 2.96 -43.85 7.64
CA ASP A 597 4.06 -44.38 6.85
C ASP A 597 3.93 -43.97 5.39
N LEU A 598 5.07 -43.70 4.76
CA LEU A 598 5.17 -43.33 3.36
C LEU A 598 5.84 -44.45 2.56
N PRO A 599 5.16 -45.60 2.36
CA PRO A 599 5.72 -46.72 1.62
C PRO A 599 6.02 -46.31 0.17
N GLY A 600 7.13 -46.80 -0.36
CA GLY A 600 7.58 -46.46 -1.72
C GLY A 600 8.44 -45.20 -1.79
N ILE A 601 8.72 -44.52 -0.66
CA ILE A 601 9.68 -43.42 -0.58
C ILE A 601 10.92 -43.91 0.16
N GLU A 602 12.06 -44.02 -0.56
CA GLU A 602 13.33 -44.45 -0.01
C GLU A 602 14.32 -43.29 0.04
N ALA A 603 14.88 -43.04 1.22
CA ALA A 603 15.91 -41.99 1.38
C ALA A 603 17.14 -42.30 0.51
N GLY A 604 17.68 -41.27 -0.13
CA GLY A 604 18.83 -41.38 -1.04
C GLY A 604 18.51 -41.92 -2.44
N LYS A 605 17.28 -42.43 -2.67
CA LYS A 605 16.88 -43.02 -3.96
C LYS A 605 15.70 -42.30 -4.62
N THR A 606 14.68 -41.98 -3.85
CA THR A 606 13.47 -41.31 -4.38
C THR A 606 13.72 -39.82 -4.46
N ILE A 607 13.51 -39.19 -5.63
CA ILE A 607 13.60 -37.73 -5.77
C ILE A 607 12.40 -37.05 -5.08
N ARG A 608 12.62 -35.83 -4.58
CA ARG A 608 11.64 -35.07 -3.81
C ARG A 608 10.33 -34.87 -4.59
N LEU A 609 10.40 -34.63 -5.90
CA LEU A 609 9.21 -34.48 -6.74
C LEU A 609 8.29 -35.68 -6.65
N VAL A 610 8.81 -36.87 -6.88
CA VAL A 610 8.01 -38.14 -6.85
C VAL A 610 7.44 -38.35 -5.45
N ALA A 611 8.24 -38.18 -4.42
CA ALA A 611 7.80 -38.33 -3.04
C ALA A 611 6.68 -37.33 -2.67
N LEU A 612 6.81 -36.05 -3.04
CA LEU A 612 5.82 -35.02 -2.80
C LEU A 612 4.52 -35.27 -3.58
N GLU A 613 4.59 -35.75 -4.82
CA GLU A 613 3.40 -36.17 -5.57
C GLU A 613 2.65 -37.33 -4.88
N MET A 614 3.37 -38.32 -4.36
CA MET A 614 2.76 -39.42 -3.60
C MET A 614 2.07 -38.92 -2.32
N ILE A 615 2.73 -38.01 -1.60
CA ILE A 615 2.17 -37.38 -0.38
C ILE A 615 0.95 -36.54 -0.76
N TYR A 616 1.05 -35.66 -1.75
CA TYR A 616 -0.02 -34.80 -2.19
C TYR A 616 -1.31 -35.56 -2.55
N ARG A 617 -1.18 -36.66 -3.32
CA ARG A 617 -2.33 -37.53 -3.67
C ARG A 617 -2.99 -38.24 -2.48
N LYS A 618 -2.25 -38.40 -1.37
CA LYS A 618 -2.78 -39.09 -0.15
C LYS A 618 -3.47 -38.14 0.83
N ILE A 619 -3.11 -36.85 0.81
CA ILE A 619 -3.61 -35.87 1.78
C ILE A 619 -4.60 -34.87 1.19
N LYS A 620 -4.68 -34.76 -0.13
CA LYS A 620 -5.68 -33.99 -0.86
C LYS A 620 -6.84 -34.89 -1.29
#